data_4fb1b88850e82b6daf20c8091f61cad4
#
_entry.id   4fb1b88850e82b6daf20c8091f61cad4
#
_cell.length_a   1.000
_cell.length_b   1.000
_cell.length_c   1.000
_cell.angle_alpha   90.00
_cell.angle_beta   90.00
_cell.angle_gamma   90.00
#
_symmetry.space_group_name_H-M   'P 1'
#
loop_
_entity.id
_entity.type
_entity.pdbx_description
1 polymer ?
#
loop_
_entity_poly.entity_id
_entity_poly.type
_entity_poly.pdbx_seq_one_letter_code
_entity_poly.pdbx_strand_id
1 'polypeptide(L)'
;MTRAEKLREKIAPFADAIVITDVLNQYYISGFRFTDGYVLVTKESAHIVTDFRYVEAAKKLAPAGFTIVTPARGAEMATYMHDVCAREGVKTVAFEEARITYAEHEKLKDAFGVDFIPSRGVIEQMRRVKDKDEVDKMCAAQKITDDAFTHILSVITPEMTEIEVATELEYFMRKHGGEDKSFDTICVSGSASSLPHGVPRNRKLERGFLTMDYGCVVDGYHSDMTRTVCIGKADAEMKRLYNTVLEAQVAAIEGAKVGMKCAAIDAIARDIIEGAGYHGAFGHSLGHSVGLEIHEAPNFAPRSADFFENGHVITVEPGIYLAGKYGCRIEDMVWAHDGTVTSLTHSKKELIELF
;
A
#
# COMPACT_ATOMS: atom_id res chain seq x y z
N MET A 1 -10.09 -1.42 22.79
CA MET A 1 -11.08 -1.96 21.84
C MET A 1 -10.35 -2.64 20.72
N THR A 2 -10.61 -3.92 20.47
CA THR A 2 -10.03 -4.70 19.36
C THR A 2 -10.59 -4.24 18.00
N ARG A 3 -9.92 -4.62 16.89
CA ARG A 3 -10.44 -4.33 15.54
C ARG A 3 -11.78 -5.01 15.26
N ALA A 4 -11.99 -6.22 15.78
CA ALA A 4 -13.28 -6.92 15.68
C ALA A 4 -14.40 -6.19 16.45
N GLU A 5 -14.12 -5.64 17.63
CA GLU A 5 -15.08 -4.83 18.38
C GLU A 5 -15.42 -3.52 17.65
N LYS A 6 -14.40 -2.82 17.10
CA LYS A 6 -14.63 -1.62 16.28
C LYS A 6 -15.46 -1.92 15.02
N LEU A 7 -15.19 -3.06 14.37
CA LEU A 7 -15.96 -3.49 13.20
C LEU A 7 -17.41 -3.77 13.57
N ARG A 8 -17.65 -4.45 14.69
CA ARG A 8 -18.99 -4.74 15.21
C ARG A 8 -19.81 -3.47 15.41
N GLU A 9 -19.21 -2.43 16.02
CA GLU A 9 -19.87 -1.14 16.18
C GLU A 9 -20.21 -0.46 14.85
N LYS A 10 -19.29 -0.56 13.87
CA LYS A 10 -19.49 0.06 12.56
C LYS A 10 -20.56 -0.62 11.70
N ILE A 11 -20.74 -1.93 11.81
CA ILE A 11 -21.77 -2.66 11.06
C ILE A 11 -23.13 -2.65 11.75
N ALA A 12 -23.19 -2.46 13.08
CA ALA A 12 -24.41 -2.52 13.87
C ALA A 12 -25.61 -1.69 13.33
N PRO A 13 -25.40 -0.53 12.68
CA PRO A 13 -26.50 0.24 12.11
C PRO A 13 -27.21 -0.41 10.92
N PHE A 14 -26.57 -1.39 10.24
CA PHE A 14 -27.10 -1.94 9.00
C PHE A 14 -27.02 -3.47 8.89
N ALA A 15 -26.21 -4.17 9.72
CA ALA A 15 -26.06 -5.62 9.68
C ALA A 15 -25.94 -6.22 11.10
N ASP A 16 -26.34 -7.49 11.24
CA ASP A 16 -26.17 -8.25 12.47
C ASP A 16 -24.81 -8.94 12.55
N ALA A 17 -24.21 -9.23 11.40
CA ALA A 17 -22.90 -9.87 11.28
C ALA A 17 -22.19 -9.44 9.97
N ILE A 18 -20.92 -9.77 9.87
CA ILE A 18 -20.14 -9.66 8.63
C ILE A 18 -19.32 -10.92 8.41
N VAL A 19 -19.34 -11.44 7.20
CA VAL A 19 -18.42 -12.47 6.74
C VAL A 19 -17.30 -11.81 5.93
N ILE A 20 -16.04 -12.10 6.29
CA ILE A 20 -14.85 -11.53 5.68
C ILE A 20 -14.17 -12.64 4.89
N THR A 21 -14.05 -12.43 3.59
CA THR A 21 -13.50 -13.38 2.61
C THR A 21 -12.13 -12.95 2.09
N ASP A 22 -11.86 -11.64 2.06
CA ASP A 22 -10.59 -11.09 1.60
C ASP A 22 -9.47 -11.36 2.63
N VAL A 23 -8.36 -11.91 2.17
CA VAL A 23 -7.25 -12.36 3.02
C VAL A 23 -6.56 -11.20 3.77
N LEU A 24 -6.50 -10.00 3.19
CA LEU A 24 -5.93 -8.83 3.84
C LEU A 24 -6.86 -8.29 4.92
N ASN A 25 -8.16 -8.26 4.64
CA ASN A 25 -9.18 -7.85 5.61
C ASN A 25 -9.34 -8.88 6.74
N GLN A 26 -9.21 -10.18 6.44
CA GLN A 26 -9.11 -11.23 7.46
C GLN A 26 -7.91 -10.99 8.38
N TYR A 27 -6.73 -10.73 7.80
CA TYR A 27 -5.53 -10.40 8.58
C TYR A 27 -5.72 -9.12 9.40
N TYR A 28 -6.23 -8.06 8.79
CA TYR A 28 -6.47 -6.80 9.48
C TYR A 28 -7.35 -6.96 10.73
N ILE A 29 -8.45 -7.71 10.62
CA ILE A 29 -9.40 -7.89 11.71
C ILE A 29 -8.93 -8.92 12.74
N SER A 30 -8.35 -10.05 12.29
CA SER A 30 -7.98 -11.16 13.16
C SER A 30 -6.53 -11.14 13.66
N GLY A 31 -5.66 -10.31 13.08
CA GLY A 31 -4.22 -10.33 13.36
C GLY A 31 -3.51 -11.61 12.92
N PHE A 32 -4.20 -12.53 12.23
CA PHE A 32 -3.69 -13.82 11.82
C PHE A 32 -3.84 -14.03 10.31
N ARG A 33 -2.75 -14.47 9.65
CA ARG A 33 -2.73 -14.70 8.19
C ARG A 33 -3.09 -16.13 7.85
N PHE A 34 -4.08 -16.29 6.98
CA PHE A 34 -4.45 -17.56 6.36
C PHE A 34 -5.14 -17.29 5.01
N THR A 35 -5.15 -18.27 4.11
CA THR A 35 -5.71 -18.13 2.75
C THR A 35 -6.98 -18.94 2.53
N ASP A 36 -7.23 -19.93 3.40
CA ASP A 36 -8.35 -20.84 3.25
C ASP A 36 -9.26 -20.77 4.47
N GLY A 37 -10.38 -20.11 4.31
CA GLY A 37 -11.36 -19.92 5.37
C GLY A 37 -11.99 -18.55 5.39
N TYR A 38 -12.64 -18.24 6.49
CA TYR A 38 -13.43 -17.02 6.68
C TYR A 38 -13.24 -16.46 8.09
N VAL A 39 -13.40 -15.15 8.24
CA VAL A 39 -13.63 -14.52 9.53
C VAL A 39 -15.11 -14.13 9.59
N LEU A 40 -15.82 -14.58 10.62
CA LEU A 40 -17.19 -14.18 10.91
C LEU A 40 -17.20 -13.34 12.18
N VAL A 41 -17.73 -12.13 12.10
CA VAL A 41 -17.94 -11.26 13.26
C VAL A 41 -19.43 -10.98 13.40
N THR A 42 -19.99 -11.37 14.55
CA THR A 42 -21.40 -11.13 14.89
C THR A 42 -21.52 -10.08 15.99
N LYS A 43 -22.72 -9.76 16.44
CA LYS A 43 -22.94 -8.89 17.60
C LYS A 43 -22.32 -9.44 18.89
N GLU A 44 -22.26 -10.76 19.04
CA GLU A 44 -21.87 -11.43 20.29
C GLU A 44 -20.47 -12.06 20.21
N SER A 45 -20.08 -12.55 19.03
CA SER A 45 -18.88 -13.40 18.88
C SER A 45 -18.04 -13.02 17.67
N ALA A 46 -16.80 -13.58 17.62
CA ALA A 46 -15.92 -13.49 16.47
C ALA A 46 -15.26 -14.87 16.25
N HIS A 47 -15.24 -15.31 15.00
CA HIS A 47 -14.77 -16.65 14.64
C HIS A 47 -13.73 -16.59 13.52
N ILE A 48 -12.68 -17.39 13.65
CA ILE A 48 -11.78 -17.78 12.54
C ILE A 48 -12.17 -19.19 12.17
N VAL A 49 -12.75 -19.35 10.98
CA VAL A 49 -13.18 -20.63 10.43
C VAL A 49 -12.18 -21.02 9.34
N THR A 50 -11.30 -21.96 9.62
CA THR A 50 -10.20 -22.34 8.73
C THR A 50 -9.99 -23.85 8.74
N ASP A 51 -9.05 -24.36 7.95
CA ASP A 51 -8.78 -25.79 7.87
C ASP A 51 -7.60 -26.21 8.77
N PHE A 52 -7.31 -27.53 8.77
CA PHE A 52 -6.29 -28.14 9.63
C PHE A 52 -4.87 -27.57 9.42
N ARG A 53 -4.57 -27.01 8.24
CA ARG A 53 -3.24 -26.45 7.93
C ARG A 53 -2.92 -25.23 8.78
N TYR A 54 -3.92 -24.49 9.20
CA TYR A 54 -3.78 -23.22 9.93
C TYR A 54 -4.14 -23.30 11.41
N VAL A 55 -4.86 -24.33 11.87
CA VAL A 55 -5.43 -24.39 13.23
C VAL A 55 -4.41 -24.29 14.33
N GLU A 56 -3.23 -24.91 14.19
CA GLU A 56 -2.18 -24.86 15.20
C GLU A 56 -1.61 -23.43 15.33
N ALA A 57 -1.32 -22.81 14.19
CA ALA A 57 -0.82 -21.44 14.15
C ALA A 57 -1.89 -20.44 14.64
N ALA A 58 -3.13 -20.60 14.22
CA ALA A 58 -4.24 -19.75 14.66
C ALA A 58 -4.42 -19.79 16.18
N LYS A 59 -4.36 -20.98 16.80
CA LYS A 59 -4.46 -21.12 18.27
C LYS A 59 -3.31 -20.48 19.04
N LYS A 60 -2.14 -20.31 18.39
CA LYS A 60 -0.95 -19.69 19.02
C LYS A 60 -0.88 -18.18 18.78
N LEU A 61 -1.31 -17.71 17.60
CA LEU A 61 -1.05 -16.36 17.10
C LEU A 61 -2.29 -15.46 17.04
N ALA A 62 -3.48 -16.05 16.88
CA ALA A 62 -4.71 -15.23 16.85
C ALA A 62 -4.94 -14.54 18.21
N PRO A 63 -5.37 -13.25 18.19
CA PRO A 63 -5.60 -12.53 19.43
C PRO A 63 -6.77 -13.12 20.23
N ALA A 64 -6.79 -12.83 21.53
CA ALA A 64 -7.91 -13.22 22.39
C ALA A 64 -9.24 -12.66 21.86
N GLY A 65 -10.31 -13.42 22.04
CA GLY A 65 -11.66 -13.02 21.62
C GLY A 65 -12.14 -13.69 20.33
N PHE A 66 -11.28 -14.44 19.64
CA PHE A 66 -11.69 -15.27 18.50
C PHE A 66 -11.91 -16.74 18.91
N THR A 67 -13.04 -17.30 18.49
CA THR A 67 -13.26 -18.75 18.48
C THR A 67 -12.65 -19.33 17.21
N ILE A 68 -11.69 -20.25 17.38
CA ILE A 68 -11.00 -20.88 16.24
C ILE A 68 -11.64 -22.23 15.98
N VAL A 69 -12.11 -22.42 14.74
CA VAL A 69 -12.87 -23.61 14.33
C VAL A 69 -12.24 -24.22 13.08
N THR A 70 -12.18 -25.54 13.09
CA THR A 70 -11.65 -26.33 11.98
C THR A 70 -12.67 -27.37 11.55
N PRO A 71 -13.60 -27.03 10.65
CA PRO A 71 -14.48 -28.00 10.05
C PRO A 71 -13.69 -29.01 9.22
N ALA A 72 -14.15 -30.25 9.13
CA ALA A 72 -13.42 -31.33 8.47
C ALA A 72 -13.34 -31.13 6.94
N ARG A 73 -14.25 -30.34 6.34
CA ARG A 73 -14.31 -30.06 4.88
C ARG A 73 -14.86 -28.66 4.62
N GLY A 74 -14.54 -28.09 3.44
CA GLY A 74 -14.97 -26.73 3.08
C GLY A 74 -16.49 -26.49 3.10
N ALA A 75 -17.31 -27.48 2.77
CA ALA A 75 -18.77 -27.39 2.89
C ALA A 75 -19.23 -27.22 4.35
N GLU A 76 -18.48 -27.75 5.31
CA GLU A 76 -18.81 -27.67 6.75
C GLU A 76 -18.47 -26.29 7.33
N MET A 77 -17.59 -25.50 6.66
CA MET A 77 -17.31 -24.11 7.09
C MET A 77 -18.56 -23.25 6.98
N ALA A 78 -19.26 -23.34 5.85
CA ALA A 78 -20.50 -22.58 5.65
C ALA A 78 -21.62 -23.07 6.59
N THR A 79 -21.74 -24.39 6.81
CA THR A 79 -22.68 -24.95 7.80
C THR A 79 -22.39 -24.45 9.20
N TYR A 80 -21.12 -24.44 9.62
CA TYR A 80 -20.77 -23.88 10.93
C TYR A 80 -21.18 -22.42 11.08
N MET A 81 -20.92 -21.59 10.07
CA MET A 81 -21.30 -20.18 10.09
C MET A 81 -22.82 -19.99 10.12
N HIS A 82 -23.55 -20.80 9.36
CA HIS A 82 -25.02 -20.86 9.44
C HIS A 82 -25.50 -21.17 10.87
N ASP A 83 -24.93 -22.19 11.51
CA ASP A 83 -25.31 -22.59 12.87
C ASP A 83 -25.02 -21.49 13.91
N VAL A 84 -23.91 -20.76 13.75
CA VAL A 84 -23.61 -19.57 14.58
C VAL A 84 -24.68 -18.52 14.37
N CYS A 85 -25.00 -18.18 13.11
CA CYS A 85 -26.01 -17.17 12.79
C CYS A 85 -27.38 -17.56 13.34
N ALA A 86 -27.79 -18.82 13.20
CA ALA A 86 -29.06 -19.34 13.71
C ALA A 86 -29.13 -19.25 15.24
N ARG A 87 -28.07 -19.66 15.95
CA ARG A 87 -27.96 -19.62 17.39
C ARG A 87 -28.05 -18.20 17.98
N GLU A 88 -27.41 -17.24 17.28
CA GLU A 88 -27.33 -15.84 17.73
C GLU A 88 -28.43 -14.95 17.12
N GLY A 89 -29.38 -15.54 16.38
CA GLY A 89 -30.53 -14.83 15.81
C GLY A 89 -30.15 -13.81 14.74
N VAL A 90 -29.06 -14.02 14.03
CA VAL A 90 -28.58 -13.17 12.93
C VAL A 90 -29.58 -13.27 11.76
N LYS A 91 -30.04 -12.12 11.26
CA LYS A 91 -30.95 -12.01 10.11
C LYS A 91 -30.28 -11.42 8.88
N THR A 92 -29.27 -10.57 9.10
CA THR A 92 -28.54 -9.90 8.03
C THR A 92 -27.04 -10.08 8.20
N VAL A 93 -26.36 -10.51 7.12
CA VAL A 93 -24.90 -10.66 7.06
C VAL A 93 -24.34 -9.70 6.01
N ALA A 94 -23.44 -8.80 6.43
CA ALA A 94 -22.67 -7.98 5.51
C ALA A 94 -21.58 -8.82 4.80
N PHE A 95 -21.27 -8.50 3.56
CA PHE A 95 -20.21 -9.13 2.78
C PHE A 95 -19.39 -8.10 2.00
N GLU A 96 -18.19 -8.46 1.60
CA GLU A 96 -17.24 -7.58 0.90
C GLU A 96 -17.51 -7.56 -0.62
N GLU A 97 -18.43 -6.71 -1.06
CA GLU A 97 -18.92 -6.66 -2.45
C GLU A 97 -17.84 -6.36 -3.49
N ALA A 98 -16.76 -5.69 -3.08
CA ALA A 98 -15.64 -5.36 -3.97
C ALA A 98 -14.54 -6.46 -4.01
N ARG A 99 -14.65 -7.48 -3.16
CA ARG A 99 -13.62 -8.51 -2.97
C ARG A 99 -14.09 -9.91 -3.34
N ILE A 100 -15.33 -10.22 -3.08
CA ILE A 100 -15.91 -11.55 -3.32
C ILE A 100 -16.29 -11.73 -4.79
N THR A 101 -16.08 -12.92 -5.33
CA THR A 101 -16.62 -13.26 -6.65
C THR A 101 -18.13 -13.48 -6.59
N TYR A 102 -18.82 -13.24 -7.72
CA TYR A 102 -20.26 -13.50 -7.79
C TYR A 102 -20.63 -14.94 -7.43
N ALA A 103 -19.84 -15.92 -7.90
CA ALA A 103 -20.08 -17.33 -7.61
C ALA A 103 -19.93 -17.67 -6.12
N GLU A 104 -18.96 -17.06 -5.45
CA GLU A 104 -18.78 -17.25 -4.01
C GLU A 104 -19.86 -16.56 -3.20
N HIS A 105 -20.28 -15.35 -3.60
CA HIS A 105 -21.42 -14.64 -3.01
C HIS A 105 -22.69 -15.50 -3.01
N GLU A 106 -23.10 -16.04 -4.18
CA GLU A 106 -24.30 -16.89 -4.28
C GLU A 106 -24.17 -18.16 -3.41
N LYS A 107 -22.99 -18.79 -3.43
CA LYS A 107 -22.73 -19.97 -2.60
C LYS A 107 -22.85 -19.67 -1.10
N LEU A 108 -22.28 -18.56 -0.63
CA LEU A 108 -22.35 -18.18 0.78
C LEU A 108 -23.76 -17.76 1.17
N LYS A 109 -24.43 -16.97 0.35
CA LYS A 109 -25.81 -16.55 0.57
C LYS A 109 -26.75 -17.74 0.74
N ASP A 110 -26.65 -18.73 -0.15
CA ASP A 110 -27.44 -19.95 -0.07
C ASP A 110 -27.11 -20.76 1.20
N ALA A 111 -25.84 -20.84 1.54
CA ALA A 111 -25.39 -21.61 2.71
C ALA A 111 -25.74 -20.95 4.04
N PHE A 112 -25.73 -19.62 4.14
CA PHE A 112 -26.12 -18.92 5.35
C PHE A 112 -27.64 -18.86 5.57
N GLY A 113 -28.41 -18.83 4.49
CA GLY A 113 -29.88 -18.81 4.55
C GLY A 113 -30.46 -17.55 5.20
N VAL A 114 -29.74 -16.43 5.16
CA VAL A 114 -30.09 -15.12 5.70
C VAL A 114 -29.88 -14.02 4.65
N ASP A 115 -30.35 -12.81 4.91
CA ASP A 115 -30.15 -11.68 4.00
C ASP A 115 -28.68 -11.29 3.92
N PHE A 116 -28.12 -11.26 2.68
CA PHE A 116 -26.79 -10.78 2.39
C PHE A 116 -26.82 -9.34 1.88
N ILE A 117 -26.08 -8.46 2.53
CA ILE A 117 -26.04 -7.02 2.21
C ILE A 117 -24.59 -6.52 2.00
N PRO A 118 -24.34 -5.56 1.08
CA PRO A 118 -23.00 -5.00 0.88
C PRO A 118 -22.44 -4.32 2.13
N SER A 119 -21.18 -4.56 2.43
CA SER A 119 -20.45 -3.95 3.56
C SER A 119 -20.10 -2.47 3.33
N ARG A 120 -20.14 -2.00 2.08
CA ARG A 120 -19.80 -0.64 1.64
C ARG A 120 -18.37 -0.23 1.99
N GLY A 121 -17.45 -1.20 1.93
CA GLY A 121 -16.04 -0.97 2.19
C GLY A 121 -15.74 -0.57 3.64
N VAL A 122 -16.51 -1.04 4.60
CA VAL A 122 -16.36 -0.65 6.02
C VAL A 122 -14.98 -0.98 6.58
N ILE A 123 -14.36 -2.09 6.15
CA ILE A 123 -13.03 -2.51 6.61
C ILE A 123 -11.96 -1.64 5.93
N GLU A 124 -12.06 -1.38 4.64
CA GLU A 124 -11.18 -0.48 3.92
C GLU A 124 -11.21 0.93 4.51
N GLN A 125 -12.38 1.41 4.94
CA GLN A 125 -12.49 2.69 5.66
C GLN A 125 -11.80 2.66 7.03
N MET A 126 -11.80 1.51 7.73
CA MET A 126 -11.04 1.36 8.97
C MET A 126 -9.52 1.38 8.72
N ARG A 127 -9.06 0.75 7.63
CA ARG A 127 -7.65 0.67 7.22
C ARG A 127 -7.06 2.02 6.81
N ARG A 128 -7.90 3.00 6.41
CA ARG A 128 -7.44 4.35 6.04
C ARG A 128 -6.64 5.02 7.16
N VAL A 129 -7.06 4.82 8.41
CA VAL A 129 -6.44 5.42 9.60
C VAL A 129 -5.57 4.38 10.29
N LYS A 130 -4.27 4.49 10.10
CA LYS A 130 -3.26 3.59 10.65
C LYS A 130 -3.06 3.89 12.14
N ASP A 131 -3.03 2.85 12.95
CA ASP A 131 -2.59 2.96 14.33
C ASP A 131 -1.06 2.91 14.43
N LYS A 132 -0.54 3.14 15.64
CA LYS A 132 0.91 3.19 15.88
C LYS A 132 1.61 1.88 15.51
N ASP A 133 1.01 0.72 15.78
CA ASP A 133 1.58 -0.59 15.48
C ASP A 133 1.67 -0.83 13.96
N GLU A 134 0.67 -0.37 13.21
CA GLU A 134 0.69 -0.41 11.75
C GLU A 134 1.80 0.48 11.18
N VAL A 135 1.92 1.70 11.69
CA VAL A 135 2.98 2.64 11.24
C VAL A 135 4.36 2.13 11.61
N ASP A 136 4.56 1.49 12.76
CA ASP A 136 5.86 0.92 13.14
C ASP A 136 6.30 -0.18 12.16
N LYS A 137 5.36 -1.00 11.64
CA LYS A 137 5.64 -1.99 10.59
C LYS A 137 6.00 -1.33 9.25
N MET A 138 5.28 -0.26 8.90
CA MET A 138 5.59 0.53 7.70
C MET A 138 6.97 1.19 7.80
N CYS A 139 7.33 1.73 8.96
CA CYS A 139 8.67 2.26 9.23
C CYS A 139 9.76 1.18 9.12
N ALA A 140 9.48 -0.04 9.58
CA ALA A 140 10.42 -1.15 9.45
C ALA A 140 10.62 -1.54 7.97
N ALA A 141 9.54 -1.60 7.18
CA ALA A 141 9.61 -1.83 5.74
C ALA A 141 10.36 -0.70 5.02
N GLN A 142 10.05 0.56 5.36
CA GLN A 142 10.69 1.73 4.75
C GLN A 142 12.18 1.79 5.08
N LYS A 143 12.58 1.43 6.31
CA LYS A 143 13.99 1.37 6.67
C LYS A 143 14.78 0.39 5.79
N ILE A 144 14.21 -0.80 5.51
CA ILE A 144 14.85 -1.78 4.62
C ILE A 144 14.98 -1.20 3.20
N THR A 145 13.97 -0.48 2.73
CA THR A 145 13.96 0.20 1.42
C THR A 145 15.01 1.30 1.35
N ASP A 146 15.15 2.13 2.40
CA ASP A 146 16.20 3.14 2.51
C ASP A 146 17.61 2.52 2.53
N ASP A 147 17.78 1.43 3.28
CA ASP A 147 19.06 0.70 3.35
C ASP A 147 19.40 0.07 1.98
N ALA A 148 18.39 -0.40 1.21
CA ALA A 148 18.57 -0.92 -0.15
C ALA A 148 19.05 0.17 -1.12
N PHE A 149 18.59 1.42 -0.98
CA PHE A 149 19.12 2.54 -1.76
C PHE A 149 20.59 2.78 -1.47
N THR A 150 20.96 2.82 -0.20
CA THR A 150 22.36 2.98 0.21
C THR A 150 23.23 1.84 -0.33
N HIS A 151 22.73 0.62 -0.27
CA HIS A 151 23.40 -0.56 -0.80
C HIS A 151 23.60 -0.47 -2.31
N ILE A 152 22.55 -0.21 -3.08
CA ILE A 152 22.66 -0.18 -4.55
C ILE A 152 23.65 0.88 -5.03
N LEU A 153 23.71 2.03 -4.39
CA LEU A 153 24.69 3.06 -4.72
C LEU A 153 26.14 2.61 -4.51
N SER A 154 26.37 1.60 -3.66
CA SER A 154 27.70 1.07 -3.37
C SER A 154 28.15 -0.06 -4.33
N VAL A 155 27.20 -0.72 -4.98
CA VAL A 155 27.48 -1.92 -5.82
C VAL A 155 27.16 -1.74 -7.29
N ILE A 156 26.35 -0.73 -7.65
CA ILE A 156 25.97 -0.46 -9.03
C ILE A 156 27.19 -0.14 -9.89
N THR A 157 27.20 -0.69 -11.10
CA THR A 157 28.22 -0.42 -12.12
C THR A 157 27.57 -0.11 -13.46
N PRO A 158 28.22 0.60 -14.38
CA PRO A 158 27.67 0.89 -15.70
C PRO A 158 27.48 -0.35 -16.58
N GLU A 159 28.08 -1.48 -16.20
CA GLU A 159 27.96 -2.75 -16.92
C GLU A 159 26.69 -3.53 -16.55
N MET A 160 26.07 -3.20 -15.41
CA MET A 160 24.83 -3.85 -14.98
C MET A 160 23.68 -3.51 -15.91
N THR A 161 22.77 -4.46 -16.06
CA THR A 161 21.48 -4.26 -16.73
C THR A 161 20.44 -3.70 -15.75
N GLU A 162 19.35 -3.13 -16.26
CA GLU A 162 18.23 -2.68 -15.44
C GLU A 162 17.63 -3.83 -14.60
N ILE A 163 17.55 -5.05 -15.18
CA ILE A 163 17.10 -6.25 -14.45
C ILE A 163 18.07 -6.61 -13.31
N GLU A 164 19.38 -6.51 -13.53
CA GLU A 164 20.37 -6.83 -12.48
C GLU A 164 20.27 -5.82 -11.33
N VAL A 165 20.06 -4.53 -11.60
CA VAL A 165 19.84 -3.50 -10.57
C VAL A 165 18.54 -3.78 -9.78
N ALA A 166 17.44 -4.05 -10.48
CA ALA A 166 16.16 -4.39 -9.84
C ALA A 166 16.30 -5.65 -8.97
N THR A 167 16.94 -6.70 -9.50
CA THR A 167 17.18 -7.96 -8.78
C THR A 167 18.04 -7.75 -7.53
N GLU A 168 19.06 -6.90 -7.60
CA GLU A 168 19.94 -6.59 -6.46
C GLU A 168 19.17 -5.86 -5.35
N LEU A 169 18.29 -4.90 -5.71
CA LEU A 169 17.40 -4.23 -4.76
C LEU A 169 16.46 -5.23 -4.09
N GLU A 170 15.76 -6.06 -4.85
CA GLU A 170 14.84 -7.08 -4.34
C GLU A 170 15.55 -8.12 -3.46
N TYR A 171 16.74 -8.59 -3.88
CA TYR A 171 17.56 -9.51 -3.11
C TYR A 171 18.00 -8.90 -1.77
N PHE A 172 18.48 -7.64 -1.81
CA PHE A 172 18.86 -6.94 -0.59
C PHE A 172 17.69 -6.84 0.39
N MET A 173 16.55 -6.35 -0.08
CA MET A 173 15.36 -6.19 0.77
C MET A 173 14.93 -7.53 1.38
N ARG A 174 14.88 -8.59 0.57
CA ARG A 174 14.52 -9.94 1.03
C ARG A 174 15.50 -10.47 2.08
N LYS A 175 16.78 -10.29 1.86
CA LYS A 175 17.85 -10.72 2.77
C LYS A 175 17.82 -10.01 4.12
N HIS A 176 17.31 -8.78 4.16
CA HIS A 176 17.27 -7.95 5.36
C HIS A 176 15.91 -7.93 6.07
N GLY A 177 15.03 -8.86 5.74
CA GLY A 177 13.79 -9.09 6.49
C GLY A 177 12.51 -8.68 5.77
N GLY A 178 12.59 -8.16 4.54
CA GLY A 178 11.41 -7.99 3.69
C GLY A 178 10.75 -9.33 3.39
N GLU A 179 9.45 -9.44 3.60
CA GLU A 179 8.67 -10.66 3.32
C GLU A 179 8.47 -10.88 1.82
N ASP A 180 8.29 -9.78 1.10
CA ASP A 180 8.17 -9.74 -0.35
C ASP A 180 8.47 -8.32 -0.86
N LYS A 181 8.50 -8.12 -2.18
CA LYS A 181 8.45 -6.79 -2.79
C LYS A 181 7.05 -6.21 -2.64
N SER A 182 6.95 -4.89 -2.51
CA SER A 182 5.65 -4.19 -2.42
C SER A 182 4.87 -4.24 -3.74
N PHE A 183 5.59 -4.18 -4.84
CA PHE A 183 5.09 -4.19 -6.22
C PHE A 183 6.23 -4.58 -7.17
N ASP A 184 5.93 -4.71 -8.46
CA ASP A 184 6.98 -4.98 -9.46
C ASP A 184 7.93 -3.80 -9.57
N THR A 185 9.19 -4.02 -9.20
CA THR A 185 10.24 -3.00 -9.16
C THR A 185 10.39 -2.31 -10.50
N ILE A 186 10.30 -0.99 -10.51
CA ILE A 186 10.62 -0.16 -11.67
C ILE A 186 12.11 0.20 -11.58
N CYS A 187 12.86 -0.11 -12.64
CA CYS A 187 14.26 0.28 -12.75
C CYS A 187 14.55 0.53 -14.21
N VAL A 188 14.54 1.80 -14.63
CA VAL A 188 14.63 2.19 -16.04
C VAL A 188 15.60 3.34 -16.23
N SER A 189 16.46 3.22 -17.26
CA SER A 189 17.56 4.15 -17.54
C SER A 189 17.43 4.86 -18.89
N GLY A 190 18.11 6.00 -19.00
CA GLY A 190 18.17 6.80 -20.22
C GLY A 190 16.77 7.26 -20.68
N SER A 191 16.45 7.04 -21.95
CA SER A 191 15.15 7.45 -22.50
C SER A 191 13.95 6.69 -21.90
N ALA A 192 14.16 5.48 -21.39
CA ALA A 192 13.10 4.72 -20.75
C ALA A 192 12.67 5.30 -19.40
N SER A 193 13.47 6.15 -18.76
CA SER A 193 13.05 6.87 -17.56
C SER A 193 11.85 7.82 -17.80
N SER A 194 11.53 8.11 -19.08
CA SER A 194 10.30 8.83 -19.44
C SER A 194 9.01 8.01 -19.32
N LEU A 195 9.11 6.73 -18.99
CA LEU A 195 7.97 5.83 -18.79
C LEU A 195 7.67 5.68 -17.30
N PRO A 196 6.58 6.27 -16.77
CA PRO A 196 6.28 6.21 -15.34
C PRO A 196 6.20 4.79 -14.76
N HIS A 197 5.68 3.83 -15.54
CA HIS A 197 5.59 2.41 -15.22
C HIS A 197 6.49 1.56 -16.12
N GLY A 198 7.74 2.00 -16.30
CA GLY A 198 8.69 1.29 -17.13
C GLY A 198 9.12 -0.04 -16.49
N VAL A 199 9.19 -1.12 -17.28
CA VAL A 199 9.65 -2.44 -16.84
C VAL A 199 11.15 -2.56 -17.02
N PRO A 200 11.91 -3.08 -16.04
CA PRO A 200 13.36 -3.30 -16.17
C PRO A 200 13.69 -4.19 -17.37
N ARG A 201 14.65 -3.76 -18.19
CA ARG A 201 15.04 -4.44 -19.41
C ARG A 201 16.36 -5.20 -19.22
N ASN A 202 16.55 -6.29 -19.96
CA ASN A 202 17.85 -6.96 -20.07
C ASN A 202 18.79 -6.14 -21.00
N ARG A 203 19.09 -4.91 -20.57
CA ARG A 203 19.89 -3.93 -21.28
C ARG A 203 20.77 -3.19 -20.29
N LYS A 204 22.03 -2.98 -20.60
CA LYS A 204 22.96 -2.20 -19.78
C LYS A 204 22.41 -0.81 -19.51
N LEU A 205 22.78 -0.27 -18.36
CA LEU A 205 22.39 1.06 -17.94
C LEU A 205 22.76 2.09 -19.00
N GLU A 206 21.78 2.87 -19.41
CA GLU A 206 21.97 3.96 -20.37
C GLU A 206 22.36 5.24 -19.63
N ARG A 207 23.20 6.06 -20.29
CA ARG A 207 23.56 7.39 -19.78
C ARG A 207 22.30 8.26 -19.61
N GLY A 208 22.24 9.02 -18.54
CA GLY A 208 21.11 9.87 -18.17
C GLY A 208 20.44 9.41 -16.90
N PHE A 209 19.17 9.74 -16.70
CA PHE A 209 18.47 9.34 -15.50
C PHE A 209 18.28 7.82 -15.42
N LEU A 210 18.47 7.30 -14.22
CA LEU A 210 18.04 5.98 -13.77
C LEU A 210 17.02 6.18 -12.67
N THR A 211 15.77 5.87 -12.96
CA THR A 211 14.67 5.89 -11.98
C THR A 211 14.52 4.51 -11.41
N MET A 212 14.58 4.41 -10.09
CA MET A 212 14.39 3.20 -9.30
C MET A 212 13.22 3.45 -8.35
N ASP A 213 12.14 2.66 -8.53
CA ASP A 213 10.93 2.73 -7.72
C ASP A 213 10.63 1.32 -7.20
N TYR A 214 10.65 1.19 -5.89
CA TYR A 214 10.61 -0.11 -5.21
C TYR A 214 10.24 0.04 -3.74
N GLY A 215 9.79 -1.06 -3.16
CA GLY A 215 9.48 -1.19 -1.76
C GLY A 215 9.42 -2.65 -1.33
N CYS A 216 9.33 -2.89 -0.05
CA CYS A 216 9.17 -4.22 0.53
C CYS A 216 8.01 -4.28 1.51
N VAL A 217 7.67 -5.51 1.90
CA VAL A 217 6.60 -5.82 2.85
C VAL A 217 7.20 -6.31 4.16
N VAL A 218 6.73 -5.78 5.28
CA VAL A 218 7.05 -6.27 6.63
C VAL A 218 5.76 -6.43 7.42
N ASP A 219 5.52 -7.61 7.96
CA ASP A 219 4.26 -7.95 8.64
C ASP A 219 3.02 -7.57 7.84
N GLY A 220 3.08 -7.71 6.50
CA GLY A 220 2.02 -7.37 5.55
C GLY A 220 1.90 -5.91 5.18
N TYR A 221 2.65 -5.02 5.81
CA TYR A 221 2.62 -3.59 5.52
C TYR A 221 3.70 -3.21 4.51
N HIS A 222 3.30 -2.39 3.55
CA HIS A 222 4.12 -1.98 2.43
C HIS A 222 4.95 -0.74 2.74
N SER A 223 6.14 -0.66 2.15
CA SER A 223 6.88 0.58 1.91
C SER A 223 6.86 0.94 0.44
N ASP A 224 7.15 2.20 0.16
CA ASP A 224 7.16 2.76 -1.18
C ASP A 224 8.16 3.90 -1.30
N MET A 225 9.04 3.85 -2.31
CA MET A 225 10.04 4.89 -2.52
C MET A 225 10.55 4.92 -3.96
N THR A 226 10.52 6.09 -4.56
CA THR A 226 11.25 6.35 -5.81
C THR A 226 12.47 7.23 -5.57
N ARG A 227 13.60 6.84 -6.15
CA ARG A 227 14.79 7.67 -6.30
C ARG A 227 15.29 7.65 -7.74
N THR A 228 15.62 8.82 -8.24
CA THR A 228 16.25 8.99 -9.54
C THR A 228 17.70 9.45 -9.36
N VAL A 229 18.63 8.76 -10.01
CA VAL A 229 20.06 9.13 -10.08
C VAL A 229 20.46 9.37 -11.53
N CYS A 230 21.65 9.89 -11.78
CA CYS A 230 22.16 10.10 -13.14
C CYS A 230 23.36 9.19 -13.43
N ILE A 231 23.27 8.38 -14.47
CA ILE A 231 24.40 7.62 -15.01
C ILE A 231 25.24 8.57 -15.90
N GLY A 232 26.47 8.85 -15.47
CA GLY A 232 27.32 9.90 -16.03
C GLY A 232 27.00 11.27 -15.45
N LYS A 233 27.26 12.32 -16.21
CA LYS A 233 26.99 13.71 -15.81
C LYS A 233 25.66 14.20 -16.38
N ALA A 234 24.82 14.77 -15.53
CA ALA A 234 23.62 15.46 -15.93
C ALA A 234 23.94 16.80 -16.59
N ASP A 235 23.31 17.08 -17.70
CA ASP A 235 23.38 18.38 -18.34
C ASP A 235 22.51 19.44 -17.62
N ALA A 236 22.50 20.66 -18.13
CA ALA A 236 21.79 21.77 -17.51
C ALA A 236 20.24 21.56 -17.55
N GLU A 237 19.71 20.95 -18.61
CA GLU A 237 18.29 20.67 -18.75
C GLU A 237 17.85 19.57 -17.77
N MET A 238 18.64 18.50 -17.66
CA MET A 238 18.40 17.43 -16.69
C MET A 238 18.43 17.94 -15.23
N LYS A 239 19.44 18.76 -14.90
CA LYS A 239 19.54 19.36 -13.56
C LYS A 239 18.36 20.26 -13.24
N ARG A 240 17.91 21.06 -14.21
CA ARG A 240 16.72 21.90 -14.07
C ARG A 240 15.48 21.06 -13.83
N LEU A 241 15.26 20.02 -14.62
CA LEU A 241 14.11 19.11 -14.47
C LEU A 241 14.13 18.42 -13.10
N TYR A 242 15.27 17.84 -12.71
CA TYR A 242 15.44 17.18 -11.42
C TYR A 242 15.11 18.12 -10.25
N ASN A 243 15.69 19.33 -10.27
CA ASN A 243 15.49 20.32 -9.23
C ASN A 243 14.03 20.81 -9.15
N THR A 244 13.32 20.91 -10.28
CA THR A 244 11.88 21.21 -10.30
C THR A 244 11.07 20.11 -9.62
N VAL A 245 11.37 18.83 -9.89
CA VAL A 245 10.70 17.71 -9.22
C VAL A 245 11.01 17.71 -7.72
N LEU A 246 12.26 17.93 -7.35
CA LEU A 246 12.67 17.99 -5.94
C LEU A 246 11.98 19.14 -5.21
N GLU A 247 11.94 20.34 -5.80
CA GLU A 247 11.24 21.50 -5.24
C GLU A 247 9.75 21.22 -5.05
N ALA A 248 9.09 20.62 -6.05
CA ALA A 248 7.68 20.24 -5.98
C ALA A 248 7.40 19.22 -4.88
N GLN A 249 8.27 18.22 -4.73
CA GLN A 249 8.14 17.17 -3.72
C GLN A 249 8.32 17.73 -2.30
N VAL A 250 9.38 18.52 -2.08
CA VAL A 250 9.65 19.14 -0.78
C VAL A 250 8.54 20.12 -0.40
N ALA A 251 8.12 20.98 -1.33
CA ALA A 251 7.05 21.95 -1.09
C ALA A 251 5.71 21.28 -0.76
N ALA A 252 5.39 20.15 -1.42
CA ALA A 252 4.17 19.41 -1.12
C ALA A 252 4.21 18.78 0.27
N ILE A 253 5.35 18.21 0.70
CA ILE A 253 5.52 17.65 2.05
C ILE A 253 5.43 18.76 3.12
N GLU A 254 6.16 19.86 2.94
CA GLU A 254 6.18 20.97 3.90
C GLU A 254 4.85 21.73 3.94
N GLY A 255 4.15 21.81 2.80
CA GLY A 255 2.85 22.46 2.67
C GLY A 255 1.68 21.62 3.13
N ALA A 256 1.83 20.28 3.19
CA ALA A 256 0.77 19.39 3.64
C ALA A 256 0.46 19.59 5.13
N LYS A 257 -0.84 19.72 5.44
CA LYS A 257 -1.32 19.88 6.82
C LYS A 257 -2.52 18.99 7.06
N VAL A 258 -2.62 18.44 8.27
CA VAL A 258 -3.79 17.70 8.72
C VAL A 258 -5.04 18.61 8.58
N GLY A 259 -6.10 18.06 8.03
CA GLY A 259 -7.35 18.77 7.73
C GLY A 259 -7.41 19.45 6.36
N MET A 260 -6.32 19.46 5.57
CA MET A 260 -6.36 19.95 4.20
C MET A 260 -7.08 18.96 3.28
N LYS A 261 -7.72 19.49 2.22
CA LYS A 261 -8.20 18.65 1.11
C LYS A 261 -7.02 18.01 0.39
N CYS A 262 -7.11 16.73 0.11
CA CYS A 262 -6.07 16.00 -0.62
C CYS A 262 -5.80 16.61 -2.00
N ALA A 263 -6.82 17.13 -2.68
CA ALA A 263 -6.66 17.87 -3.95
C ALA A 263 -5.84 19.16 -3.81
N ALA A 264 -5.90 19.84 -2.67
CA ALA A 264 -5.11 21.05 -2.43
C ALA A 264 -3.64 20.74 -2.20
N ILE A 265 -3.32 19.55 -1.64
CA ILE A 265 -1.95 19.10 -1.46
C ILE A 265 -1.36 18.69 -2.83
N ASP A 266 -2.12 17.99 -3.67
CA ASP A 266 -1.71 17.70 -5.06
C ASP A 266 -1.39 18.99 -5.83
N ALA A 267 -2.21 20.02 -5.69
CA ALA A 267 -2.03 21.29 -6.39
C ALA A 267 -0.69 21.96 -6.06
N ILE A 268 -0.15 21.83 -4.83
CA ILE A 268 1.15 22.42 -4.45
C ILE A 268 2.25 21.97 -5.40
N ALA A 269 2.40 20.67 -5.59
CA ALA A 269 3.44 20.13 -6.46
C ALA A 269 3.14 20.41 -7.95
N ARG A 270 1.90 20.28 -8.34
CA ARG A 270 1.47 20.46 -9.73
C ARG A 270 1.68 21.90 -10.21
N ASP A 271 1.33 22.89 -9.39
CA ASP A 271 1.49 24.31 -9.73
C ASP A 271 2.98 24.69 -9.90
N ILE A 272 3.89 24.11 -9.12
CA ILE A 272 5.33 24.30 -9.26
C ILE A 272 5.82 23.75 -10.60
N ILE A 273 5.43 22.51 -10.94
CA ILE A 273 5.82 21.84 -12.20
C ILE A 273 5.28 22.60 -13.40
N GLU A 274 4.00 22.97 -13.38
CA GLU A 274 3.36 23.76 -14.45
C GLU A 274 4.00 25.16 -14.57
N GLY A 275 4.24 25.85 -13.43
CA GLY A 275 4.88 27.15 -13.39
C GLY A 275 6.32 27.16 -13.90
N ALA A 276 7.03 26.02 -13.80
CA ALA A 276 8.37 25.84 -14.38
C ALA A 276 8.36 25.59 -15.90
N GLY A 277 7.17 25.48 -16.51
CA GLY A 277 6.97 25.30 -17.95
C GLY A 277 6.88 23.84 -18.41
N TYR A 278 6.72 22.87 -17.48
CA TYR A 278 6.56 21.44 -17.82
C TYR A 278 5.08 21.06 -17.94
N HIS A 279 4.33 21.83 -18.76
CA HIS A 279 2.88 21.70 -18.93
C HIS A 279 2.48 20.27 -19.36
N GLY A 280 1.60 19.65 -18.57
CA GLY A 280 1.10 18.30 -18.84
C GLY A 280 2.12 17.16 -18.70
N ALA A 281 3.35 17.46 -18.26
CA ALA A 281 4.40 16.45 -18.08
C ALA A 281 4.29 15.68 -16.75
N PHE A 282 3.43 16.13 -15.82
CA PHE A 282 3.06 15.43 -14.60
C PHE A 282 1.64 14.87 -14.74
N GLY A 283 1.54 13.66 -15.26
CA GLY A 283 0.28 13.05 -15.72
C GLY A 283 -0.45 12.16 -14.71
N HIS A 284 0.11 11.88 -13.52
CA HIS A 284 -0.52 11.06 -12.49
C HIS A 284 -0.87 11.86 -11.22
N SER A 285 -1.48 11.23 -10.23
CA SER A 285 -1.72 11.79 -8.90
C SER A 285 -0.42 12.09 -8.17
N LEU A 286 -0.43 13.04 -7.25
CA LEU A 286 0.72 13.32 -6.41
C LEU A 286 1.08 12.15 -5.49
N GLY A 287 0.10 11.32 -5.10
CA GLY A 287 0.35 10.16 -4.27
C GLY A 287 -0.91 9.43 -3.85
N HIS A 288 -0.71 8.28 -3.24
CA HIS A 288 -1.76 7.37 -2.76
C HIS A 288 -1.46 6.90 -1.34
N SER A 289 -2.49 6.49 -0.61
CA SER A 289 -2.29 5.86 0.69
C SER A 289 -1.65 4.49 0.53
N VAL A 290 -0.85 4.12 1.51
CA VAL A 290 -0.15 2.83 1.60
C VAL A 290 -0.56 2.13 2.90
N GLY A 291 -0.60 0.81 2.90
CA GLY A 291 -0.93 0.01 4.08
C GLY A 291 -0.70 -1.47 3.86
N LEU A 292 -1.74 -2.26 4.06
CA LEU A 292 -1.75 -3.70 3.71
C LEU A 292 -1.85 -3.92 2.19
N GLU A 293 -2.32 -2.92 1.45
CA GLU A 293 -2.20 -2.86 -0.01
C GLU A 293 -1.28 -1.70 -0.35
N ILE A 294 -0.58 -1.83 -1.49
CA ILE A 294 0.28 -0.75 -1.98
C ILE A 294 -0.55 0.50 -2.32
N HIS A 295 -1.75 0.32 -2.87
CA HIS A 295 -2.67 1.40 -3.18
C HIS A 295 -3.91 1.32 -2.29
N GLU A 296 -4.02 2.23 -1.35
CA GLU A 296 -5.21 2.43 -0.52
C GLU A 296 -5.77 3.86 -0.69
N ALA A 297 -6.93 4.12 -0.12
CA ALA A 297 -7.47 5.49 0.01
C ALA A 297 -7.03 6.12 1.34
N PRO A 298 -6.97 7.48 1.41
CA PRO A 298 -7.22 8.46 0.35
C PRO A 298 -6.00 8.70 -0.56
N ASN A 299 -6.22 9.47 -1.66
CA ASN A 299 -5.17 9.82 -2.60
C ASN A 299 -4.99 11.35 -2.67
N PHE A 300 -3.74 11.81 -2.77
CA PHE A 300 -3.41 13.18 -3.18
C PHE A 300 -3.56 13.27 -4.70
N ALA A 301 -4.74 13.68 -5.15
CA ALA A 301 -5.10 13.70 -6.56
C ALA A 301 -5.94 14.95 -6.89
N PRO A 302 -5.90 15.46 -8.14
CA PRO A 302 -6.58 16.72 -8.50
C PRO A 302 -8.08 16.75 -8.25
N ARG A 303 -8.73 15.58 -8.25
CA ARG A 303 -10.18 15.45 -8.05
C ARG A 303 -10.57 14.78 -6.74
N SER A 304 -9.62 14.59 -5.82
CA SER A 304 -9.91 13.97 -4.53
C SER A 304 -10.85 14.84 -3.70
N ALA A 305 -11.93 14.24 -3.20
CA ALA A 305 -12.86 14.88 -2.27
C ALA A 305 -12.46 14.67 -0.81
N ASP A 306 -11.47 13.80 -0.56
CA ASP A 306 -11.00 13.43 0.76
C ASP A 306 -10.19 14.53 1.45
N PHE A 307 -10.06 14.41 2.76
CA PHE A 307 -9.19 15.24 3.59
C PHE A 307 -8.02 14.40 4.10
N PHE A 308 -6.88 15.06 4.27
CA PHE A 308 -5.70 14.46 4.88
C PHE A 308 -5.86 14.52 6.40
N GLU A 309 -6.03 13.37 7.04
CA GLU A 309 -6.39 13.25 8.45
C GLU A 309 -5.31 12.51 9.24
N ASN A 310 -5.31 12.68 10.58
CA ASN A 310 -4.43 11.91 11.45
C ASN A 310 -4.58 10.40 11.23
N GLY A 311 -3.47 9.69 11.18
CA GLY A 311 -3.39 8.26 10.89
C GLY A 311 -3.27 7.91 9.42
N HIS A 312 -3.43 8.87 8.49
CA HIS A 312 -3.14 8.60 7.07
C HIS A 312 -1.63 8.48 6.83
N VAL A 313 -1.24 7.48 6.04
CA VAL A 313 0.10 7.36 5.45
C VAL A 313 -0.07 7.39 3.94
N ILE A 314 0.56 8.36 3.28
CA ILE A 314 0.36 8.65 1.85
C ILE A 314 1.72 8.94 1.20
N THR A 315 1.91 8.53 -0.07
CA THR A 315 3.09 8.88 -0.86
C THR A 315 3.03 10.32 -1.34
N VAL A 316 4.21 10.93 -1.56
CA VAL A 316 4.37 12.23 -2.23
C VAL A 316 5.42 12.04 -3.31
N GLU A 317 4.95 11.84 -4.55
CA GLU A 317 5.73 11.32 -5.66
C GLU A 317 5.60 12.12 -6.97
N PRO A 318 5.80 13.43 -6.97
CA PRO A 318 5.73 14.18 -8.21
C PRO A 318 6.76 13.69 -9.22
N GLY A 319 6.41 13.72 -10.49
CA GLY A 319 7.30 13.34 -11.57
C GLY A 319 7.12 14.21 -12.82
N ILE A 320 8.19 14.37 -13.60
CA ILE A 320 8.18 15.02 -14.90
C ILE A 320 8.69 14.01 -15.92
N TYR A 321 7.90 13.76 -16.96
CA TYR A 321 8.20 12.77 -17.98
C TYR A 321 8.16 13.41 -19.37
N LEU A 322 9.34 13.55 -19.98
CA LEU A 322 9.48 14.09 -21.33
C LEU A 322 9.55 12.92 -22.34
N ALA A 323 8.43 12.63 -22.97
CA ALA A 323 8.26 11.47 -23.85
C ALA A 323 9.41 11.29 -24.82
N GLY A 324 10.04 10.10 -24.80
CA GLY A 324 11.18 9.74 -25.66
C GLY A 324 12.51 10.41 -25.32
N LYS A 325 12.55 11.25 -24.28
CA LYS A 325 13.80 11.86 -23.79
C LYS A 325 14.24 11.24 -22.46
N TYR A 326 13.60 11.62 -21.37
CA TYR A 326 13.85 11.12 -20.01
C TYR A 326 12.74 11.58 -19.07
N GLY A 327 12.69 11.02 -17.87
CA GLY A 327 11.83 11.44 -16.79
C GLY A 327 12.51 11.30 -15.42
N CYS A 328 11.93 11.96 -14.44
CA CYS A 328 12.39 11.92 -13.05
C CYS A 328 11.18 11.86 -12.12
N ARG A 329 11.22 10.98 -11.11
CA ARG A 329 10.32 10.93 -9.97
C ARG A 329 11.13 10.90 -8.69
N ILE A 330 10.65 11.60 -7.66
CA ILE A 330 11.20 11.56 -6.30
C ILE A 330 10.02 11.36 -5.36
N GLU A 331 10.10 10.36 -4.51
CA GLU A 331 9.00 9.92 -3.69
C GLU A 331 9.40 9.63 -2.25
N ASP A 332 8.57 10.07 -1.32
CA ASP A 332 8.60 9.69 0.08
C ASP A 332 7.20 9.31 0.55
N MET A 333 7.10 8.41 1.54
CA MET A 333 5.89 8.23 2.33
C MET A 333 5.84 9.25 3.46
N VAL A 334 4.68 9.85 3.69
CA VAL A 334 4.42 10.78 4.80
C VAL A 334 3.31 10.26 5.69
N TRP A 335 3.45 10.46 7.00
CA TRP A 335 2.48 10.10 8.02
C TRP A 335 1.91 11.35 8.70
N ALA A 336 0.59 11.45 8.74
CA ALA A 336 -0.14 12.46 9.48
C ALA A 336 -0.42 11.98 10.91
N HIS A 337 0.09 12.68 11.92
CA HIS A 337 -0.15 12.35 13.33
C HIS A 337 -0.09 13.59 14.21
N ASP A 338 -0.92 13.64 15.24
CA ASP A 338 -0.97 14.71 16.23
C ASP A 338 -0.98 16.13 15.62
N GLY A 339 -1.67 16.28 14.49
CA GLY A 339 -1.74 17.55 13.74
C GLY A 339 -0.48 17.88 12.93
N THR A 340 0.53 17.00 12.91
CA THR A 340 1.79 17.16 12.17
C THR A 340 1.89 16.19 11.00
N VAL A 341 2.87 16.42 10.12
CA VAL A 341 3.20 15.54 8.99
C VAL A 341 4.67 15.19 9.08
N THR A 342 5.01 13.90 9.09
CA THR A 342 6.38 13.42 9.20
C THR A 342 6.68 12.49 8.02
N SER A 343 7.84 12.68 7.37
CA SER A 343 8.33 11.73 6.38
C SER A 343 8.79 10.44 7.05
N LEU A 344 8.39 9.29 6.53
CA LEU A 344 8.87 7.97 6.93
C LEU A 344 10.11 7.55 6.12
N THR A 345 10.38 8.23 5.00
CA THR A 345 11.50 7.97 4.09
C THR A 345 12.68 8.87 4.44
N HIS A 346 13.89 8.30 4.50
CA HIS A 346 15.11 9.00 4.95
C HIS A 346 16.25 9.01 3.94
N SER A 347 16.10 8.35 2.79
CA SER A 347 17.08 8.35 1.70
C SER A 347 17.28 9.75 1.13
N LYS A 348 18.55 10.07 0.78
CA LYS A 348 18.91 11.36 0.18
C LYS A 348 18.11 11.63 -1.10
N LYS A 349 17.73 12.88 -1.29
CA LYS A 349 16.93 13.37 -2.43
C LYS A 349 17.71 14.22 -3.43
N GLU A 350 18.92 14.64 -3.08
CA GLU A 350 19.77 15.41 -3.98
C GLU A 350 20.22 14.55 -5.16
N LEU A 351 20.41 15.18 -6.33
CA LEU A 351 20.88 14.49 -7.53
C LEU A 351 22.25 13.86 -7.31
N ILE A 352 22.30 12.54 -7.41
CA ILE A 352 23.53 11.75 -7.36
C ILE A 352 23.95 11.43 -8.80
N GLU A 353 25.17 11.83 -9.17
CA GLU A 353 25.80 11.50 -10.44
C GLU A 353 26.77 10.32 -10.24
N LEU A 354 26.56 9.23 -10.96
CA LEU A 354 27.33 8.00 -10.89
C LEU A 354 28.23 7.83 -12.12
N PHE A 355 29.53 7.53 -11.94
CA PHE A 355 30.57 7.27 -12.96
C PHE A 355 31.07 8.47 -13.76
#